data_ebf4b329a58a0b13fb17040ac640150a
#
_entry.id   ebf4b329a58a0b13fb17040ac640150a
#
_cell.length_a   1.000
_cell.length_b   1.000
_cell.length_c   1.000
_cell.angle_alpha   90.00
_cell.angle_beta   90.00
_cell.angle_gamma   90.00
#
_symmetry.space_group_name_H-M   'P 1'
#
loop_
_entity.id
_entity.type
_entity.pdbx_description
1 polymer ?
#
loop_
_entity_poly.entity_id
_entity_poly.type
_entity_poly.pdbx_seq_one_letter_code
_entity_poly.pdbx_strand_id
1 'polypeptide(L)'
;MKALTSSALIIASLFIALSGFAQEQKKPDPCAKAYESGVTADLVDCSAKKLSEADLELNKTYRQLVSKMGDKKWELKLRTAQQAWIKYRDANCDYESEFSGGGSAVTFEYNFCLAEMTTTRTKELQRMLNKIKERAGE
;
A
#
# COMPACT_ATOMS: atom_id res chain seq x y z
N MET A 1 62.90 31.94 36.98
CA MET A 1 63.12 30.63 36.39
C MET A 1 61.78 30.18 35.81
N LYS A 2 61.76 29.82 34.55
CA LYS A 2 60.63 29.87 33.62
C LYS A 2 59.67 28.70 33.79
N ALA A 3 58.38 29.00 34.05
CA ALA A 3 57.29 28.04 33.99
C ALA A 3 56.74 27.99 32.57
N LEU A 4 56.73 26.80 31.95
CA LEU A 4 56.12 26.53 30.66
C LEU A 4 54.70 26.01 30.92
N THR A 5 53.72 26.78 30.54
CA THR A 5 52.32 26.37 30.54
C THR A 5 52.00 25.70 29.22
N SER A 6 51.74 24.41 29.28
CA SER A 6 51.31 23.62 28.13
C SER A 6 49.79 23.68 27.97
N SER A 7 49.31 24.43 26.98
CA SER A 7 47.91 24.47 26.61
C SER A 7 47.55 23.25 25.79
N ALA A 8 46.83 22.33 26.37
CA ALA A 8 46.23 21.21 25.68
C ALA A 8 44.94 21.66 24.95
N LEU A 9 45.02 21.75 23.63
CA LEU A 9 43.87 21.97 22.75
C LEU A 9 43.04 20.67 22.66
N ILE A 10 41.89 20.67 23.33
CA ILE A 10 40.89 19.61 23.19
C ILE A 10 40.11 19.89 21.91
N ILE A 11 40.42 19.17 20.85
CA ILE A 11 39.62 19.16 19.62
C ILE A 11 38.44 18.24 19.87
N ALA A 12 37.28 18.82 20.21
CA ALA A 12 36.02 18.10 20.28
C ALA A 12 35.53 17.82 18.85
N SER A 13 35.79 16.61 18.39
CA SER A 13 35.24 16.10 17.11
C SER A 13 33.73 15.90 17.24
N LEU A 14 32.97 16.83 16.71
CA LEU A 14 31.51 16.78 16.63
C LEU A 14 31.15 15.76 15.53
N PHE A 15 30.93 14.49 15.90
CA PHE A 15 30.33 13.50 15.04
C PHE A 15 28.86 13.86 14.85
N ILE A 16 28.55 14.58 13.78
CA ILE A 16 27.19 14.75 13.27
C ILE A 16 26.81 13.40 12.67
N ALA A 17 26.10 12.57 13.44
CA ALA A 17 25.42 11.41 12.91
C ALA A 17 24.34 11.90 11.93
N LEU A 18 24.65 11.88 10.62
CA LEU A 18 23.63 11.96 9.59
C LEU A 18 22.77 10.72 9.71
N SER A 19 21.67 10.83 10.46
CA SER A 19 20.57 9.88 10.39
C SER A 19 20.00 9.99 8.97
N GLY A 20 20.51 9.16 8.08
CA GLY A 20 19.95 9.01 6.75
C GLY A 20 18.51 8.53 6.91
N PHE A 21 17.56 9.44 6.81
CA PHE A 21 16.19 9.09 6.50
C PHE A 21 16.25 8.35 5.15
N ALA A 22 16.14 7.03 5.19
CA ALA A 22 15.91 6.25 3.99
C ALA A 22 14.60 6.75 3.39
N GLN A 23 14.67 7.66 2.44
CA GLN A 23 13.54 8.03 1.61
C GLN A 23 13.15 6.75 0.88
N GLU A 24 12.05 6.16 1.31
CA GLU A 24 11.38 5.09 0.57
C GLU A 24 11.12 5.63 -0.85
N GLN A 25 11.96 5.21 -1.79
CA GLN A 25 11.82 5.62 -3.19
C GLN A 25 10.47 5.12 -3.67
N LYS A 26 9.48 6.01 -3.69
CA LYS A 26 8.15 5.72 -4.22
C LYS A 26 8.34 5.22 -5.65
N LYS A 27 8.01 3.94 -5.86
CA LYS A 27 8.05 3.34 -7.19
C LYS A 27 7.30 4.24 -8.17
N PRO A 28 7.85 4.53 -9.37
CA PRO A 28 7.16 5.38 -10.34
C PRO A 28 5.75 4.88 -10.59
N ASP A 29 4.80 5.81 -10.71
CA ASP A 29 3.42 5.45 -11.02
C ASP A 29 3.37 4.83 -12.43
N PRO A 30 2.94 3.58 -12.56
CA PRO A 30 2.87 2.91 -13.86
C PRO A 30 1.94 3.63 -14.85
N CYS A 31 1.03 4.48 -14.35
CA CYS A 31 0.11 5.25 -15.18
C CYS A 31 0.59 6.68 -15.49
N ALA A 32 1.78 7.09 -15.07
CA ALA A 32 2.29 8.44 -15.32
C ALA A 32 2.19 8.85 -16.79
N LYS A 33 2.58 7.97 -17.70
CA LYS A 33 2.48 8.22 -19.16
C LYS A 33 1.05 8.34 -19.65
N ALA A 34 0.10 7.60 -19.08
CA ALA A 34 -1.30 7.69 -19.44
C ALA A 34 -1.91 9.03 -18.98
N TYR A 35 -1.49 9.53 -17.81
CA TYR A 35 -1.87 10.88 -17.35
C TYR A 35 -1.26 11.98 -18.24
N GLU A 36 0.00 11.83 -18.64
CA GLU A 36 0.68 12.79 -19.53
C GLU A 36 0.07 12.84 -20.93
N SER A 37 -0.37 11.70 -21.48
CA SER A 37 -1.02 11.64 -22.80
C SER A 37 -2.38 12.33 -22.82
N GLY A 38 -3.10 12.33 -21.69
CA GLY A 38 -4.47 12.82 -21.58
C GLY A 38 -5.50 12.02 -22.42
N VAL A 39 -5.07 10.87 -22.97
CA VAL A 39 -5.94 10.00 -23.77
C VAL A 39 -6.74 9.09 -22.85
N THR A 40 -8.07 9.19 -22.89
CA THR A 40 -8.97 8.40 -22.03
C THR A 40 -8.75 6.90 -22.17
N ALA A 41 -8.50 6.39 -23.38
CA ALA A 41 -8.23 4.97 -23.59
C ALA A 41 -6.98 4.47 -22.84
N ASP A 42 -5.90 5.27 -22.85
CA ASP A 42 -4.67 4.94 -22.11
C ASP A 42 -4.92 4.90 -20.61
N LEU A 43 -5.75 5.80 -20.08
CA LEU A 43 -6.15 5.81 -18.67
C LEU A 43 -7.00 4.60 -18.31
N VAL A 44 -7.94 4.20 -19.15
CA VAL A 44 -8.77 3.01 -18.97
C VAL A 44 -7.89 1.76 -18.94
N ASP A 45 -6.99 1.60 -19.89
CA ASP A 45 -6.10 0.43 -19.98
C ASP A 45 -5.17 0.36 -18.76
N CYS A 46 -4.60 1.50 -18.37
CA CYS A 46 -3.72 1.54 -17.20
C CYS A 46 -4.46 1.27 -15.90
N SER A 47 -5.63 1.85 -15.70
CA SER A 47 -6.46 1.64 -14.51
C SER A 47 -6.91 0.18 -14.38
N ALA A 48 -7.31 -0.44 -15.49
CA ALA A 48 -7.68 -1.85 -15.53
C ALA A 48 -6.50 -2.77 -15.14
N LYS A 49 -5.29 -2.45 -15.61
CA LYS A 49 -4.08 -3.16 -15.23
C LYS A 49 -3.78 -3.02 -13.75
N LYS A 50 -3.85 -1.81 -13.19
CA LYS A 50 -3.66 -1.57 -11.74
C LYS A 50 -4.65 -2.37 -10.91
N LEU A 51 -5.92 -2.39 -11.30
CA LEU A 51 -6.96 -3.16 -10.62
C LEU A 51 -6.64 -4.67 -10.66
N SER A 52 -6.27 -5.19 -11.82
CA SER A 52 -5.89 -6.60 -11.97
C SER A 52 -4.71 -6.99 -11.06
N GLU A 53 -3.68 -6.16 -10.99
CA GLU A 53 -2.51 -6.37 -10.13
C GLU A 53 -2.92 -6.34 -8.63
N ALA A 54 -3.76 -5.40 -8.24
CA ALA A 54 -4.27 -5.29 -6.87
C ALA A 54 -5.12 -6.51 -6.47
N ASP A 55 -6.00 -6.97 -7.34
CA ASP A 55 -6.84 -8.16 -7.11
C ASP A 55 -6.00 -9.44 -7.00
N LEU A 56 -4.96 -9.59 -7.82
CA LEU A 56 -4.04 -10.72 -7.72
C LEU A 56 -3.33 -10.77 -6.35
N GLU A 57 -2.84 -9.64 -5.88
CA GLU A 57 -2.14 -9.56 -4.59
C GLU A 57 -3.10 -9.73 -3.41
N LEU A 58 -4.31 -9.18 -3.48
CA LEU A 58 -5.37 -9.40 -2.49
C LEU A 58 -5.67 -10.90 -2.36
N ASN A 59 -5.92 -11.56 -3.48
CA ASN A 59 -6.27 -12.98 -3.52
C ASN A 59 -5.14 -13.87 -3.00
N LYS A 60 -3.88 -13.54 -3.32
CA LYS A 60 -2.70 -14.22 -2.80
C LYS A 60 -2.61 -14.08 -1.28
N THR A 61 -2.71 -12.85 -0.76
CA THR A 61 -2.64 -12.57 0.68
C THR A 61 -3.79 -13.23 1.44
N TYR A 62 -5.01 -13.18 0.89
CA TYR A 62 -6.18 -13.86 1.46
C TYR A 62 -5.97 -15.37 1.58
N ARG A 63 -5.49 -16.04 0.52
CA ARG A 63 -5.20 -17.49 0.55
C ARG A 63 -4.13 -17.84 1.59
N GLN A 64 -3.06 -17.03 1.69
CA GLN A 64 -2.03 -17.21 2.72
C GLN A 64 -2.59 -17.05 4.13
N LEU A 65 -3.44 -16.06 4.36
CA LEU A 65 -4.07 -15.83 5.65
C LEU A 65 -4.97 -17.01 6.05
N VAL A 66 -5.82 -17.49 5.12
CA VAL A 66 -6.70 -18.65 5.35
C VAL A 66 -5.88 -19.90 5.68
N SER A 67 -4.78 -20.17 4.95
CA SER A 67 -3.95 -21.34 5.18
C SER A 67 -3.27 -21.37 6.56
N LYS A 68 -3.12 -20.20 7.19
CA LYS A 68 -2.49 -20.06 8.53
C LYS A 68 -3.52 -20.00 9.69
N MET A 69 -4.82 -19.94 9.40
CA MET A 69 -5.85 -19.74 10.44
C MET A 69 -6.10 -20.94 11.35
N GLY A 70 -5.91 -22.16 10.88
CA GLY A 70 -6.04 -23.40 11.68
C GLY A 70 -7.45 -23.70 12.24
N ASP A 71 -8.41 -22.76 12.22
CA ASP A 71 -9.76 -22.89 12.75
C ASP A 71 -10.81 -22.43 11.73
N LYS A 72 -11.70 -23.36 11.40
CA LYS A 72 -12.82 -23.15 10.45
C LYS A 72 -13.76 -22.00 10.85
N LYS A 73 -13.96 -21.77 12.12
CA LYS A 73 -14.79 -20.68 12.63
C LYS A 73 -14.23 -19.31 12.22
N TRP A 74 -12.93 -19.14 12.36
CA TRP A 74 -12.26 -17.89 11.98
C TRP A 74 -12.20 -17.72 10.47
N GLU A 75 -11.97 -18.80 9.72
CA GLU A 75 -12.05 -18.79 8.25
C GLU A 75 -13.43 -18.31 7.78
N LEU A 76 -14.53 -18.85 8.37
CA LEU A 76 -15.89 -18.44 8.00
C LEU A 76 -16.14 -16.96 8.30
N LYS A 77 -15.70 -16.48 9.46
CA LYS A 77 -15.83 -15.06 9.82
C LYS A 77 -15.05 -14.15 8.87
N LEU A 78 -13.83 -14.53 8.49
CA LEU A 78 -13.05 -13.78 7.52
C LEU A 78 -13.72 -13.76 6.15
N ARG A 79 -14.25 -14.90 5.70
CA ARG A 79 -14.99 -15.00 4.43
C ARG A 79 -16.21 -14.06 4.41
N THR A 80 -17.02 -14.08 5.47
CA THR A 80 -18.17 -13.18 5.61
C THR A 80 -17.75 -11.72 5.58
N ALA A 81 -16.70 -11.34 6.31
CA ALA A 81 -16.16 -9.99 6.31
C ALA A 81 -15.64 -9.56 4.93
N GLN A 82 -14.96 -10.47 4.21
CA GLN A 82 -14.45 -10.20 2.87
C GLN A 82 -15.58 -10.00 1.86
N GLN A 83 -16.64 -10.79 1.93
CA GLN A 83 -17.81 -10.62 1.06
C GLN A 83 -18.54 -9.30 1.32
N ALA A 84 -18.69 -8.90 2.58
CA ALA A 84 -19.27 -7.62 2.93
C ALA A 84 -18.39 -6.44 2.45
N TRP A 85 -17.09 -6.57 2.59
CA TRP A 85 -16.13 -5.57 2.12
C TRP A 85 -16.17 -5.42 0.59
N ILE A 86 -16.25 -6.50 -0.19
CA ILE A 86 -16.38 -6.42 -1.65
C ILE A 86 -17.62 -5.61 -2.04
N LYS A 87 -18.76 -5.89 -1.42
CA LYS A 87 -20.01 -5.15 -1.69
C LYS A 87 -19.86 -3.66 -1.36
N TYR A 88 -19.23 -3.35 -0.23
CA TYR A 88 -18.96 -1.96 0.14
C TYR A 88 -18.03 -1.28 -0.86
N ARG A 89 -16.91 -1.93 -1.22
CA ARG A 89 -15.93 -1.41 -2.19
C ARG A 89 -16.61 -1.04 -3.51
N ASP A 90 -17.36 -1.98 -4.07
CA ASP A 90 -17.99 -1.83 -5.38
C ASP A 90 -19.01 -0.67 -5.35
N ALA A 91 -19.87 -0.61 -4.31
CA ALA A 91 -20.85 0.46 -4.17
C ALA A 91 -20.21 1.84 -3.90
N ASN A 92 -19.11 1.88 -3.12
CA ASN A 92 -18.39 3.13 -2.85
C ASN A 92 -17.74 3.68 -4.12
N CYS A 93 -17.09 2.82 -4.90
CA CYS A 93 -16.41 3.25 -6.13
C CYS A 93 -17.40 3.61 -7.24
N ASP A 94 -18.55 2.96 -7.31
CA ASP A 94 -19.66 3.34 -8.18
C ASP A 94 -20.10 4.80 -7.89
N TYR A 95 -20.37 5.09 -6.62
CA TYR A 95 -20.71 6.43 -6.19
C TYR A 95 -19.61 7.47 -6.50
N GLU A 96 -18.36 7.18 -6.14
CA GLU A 96 -17.25 8.13 -6.30
C GLU A 96 -16.96 8.44 -7.78
N SER A 97 -16.99 7.43 -8.65
CA SER A 97 -16.70 7.60 -10.07
C SER A 97 -17.77 8.44 -10.79
N GLU A 98 -19.04 8.28 -10.41
CA GLU A 98 -20.12 9.10 -10.97
C GLU A 98 -20.10 10.53 -10.42
N PHE A 99 -19.80 10.70 -9.13
CA PHE A 99 -19.72 12.01 -8.47
C PHE A 99 -18.57 12.87 -9.03
N SER A 100 -17.48 12.25 -9.48
CA SER A 100 -16.28 12.95 -10.00
C SER A 100 -16.47 13.60 -11.38
N GLY A 101 -17.66 13.53 -11.98
CA GLY A 101 -17.96 14.29 -13.20
C GLY A 101 -18.63 13.50 -14.33
N GLY A 102 -18.78 12.21 -14.20
CA GLY A 102 -19.48 11.37 -15.20
C GLY A 102 -18.75 11.26 -16.55
N GLY A 103 -19.48 10.81 -17.57
CA GLY A 103 -18.97 10.74 -18.94
C GLY A 103 -17.87 9.71 -19.16
N SER A 104 -16.93 10.01 -20.05
CA SER A 104 -15.86 9.08 -20.46
C SER A 104 -14.83 8.78 -19.35
N ALA A 105 -14.81 9.59 -18.28
CA ALA A 105 -13.91 9.42 -17.15
C ALA A 105 -14.35 8.31 -16.18
N VAL A 106 -15.64 8.02 -16.10
CA VAL A 106 -16.23 7.09 -15.11
C VAL A 106 -15.48 5.75 -15.04
N THR A 107 -15.16 5.17 -16.19
CA THR A 107 -14.53 3.84 -16.24
C THR A 107 -13.15 3.82 -15.57
N PHE A 108 -12.28 4.76 -15.88
CA PHE A 108 -10.94 4.75 -15.29
C PHE A 108 -10.95 5.22 -13.84
N GLU A 109 -11.81 6.16 -13.47
CA GLU A 109 -12.00 6.58 -12.07
C GLU A 109 -12.51 5.42 -11.21
N TYR A 110 -13.51 4.68 -11.71
CA TYR A 110 -14.01 3.48 -11.04
C TYR A 110 -12.90 2.43 -10.81
N ASN A 111 -12.12 2.12 -11.85
CA ASN A 111 -11.03 1.17 -11.76
C ASN A 111 -9.92 1.62 -10.78
N PHE A 112 -9.57 2.91 -10.79
CA PHE A 112 -8.58 3.44 -9.84
C PHE A 112 -9.06 3.38 -8.40
N CYS A 113 -10.31 3.75 -8.14
CA CYS A 113 -10.92 3.61 -6.82
C CYS A 113 -10.89 2.14 -6.35
N LEU A 114 -11.34 1.21 -7.19
CA LEU A 114 -11.30 -0.22 -6.86
C LEU A 114 -9.87 -0.70 -6.55
N ALA A 115 -8.87 -0.30 -7.36
CA ALA A 115 -7.48 -0.67 -7.16
C ALA A 115 -6.91 -0.14 -5.84
N GLU A 116 -7.22 1.10 -5.48
CA GLU A 116 -6.78 1.72 -4.23
C GLU A 116 -7.39 1.06 -3.01
N MET A 117 -8.71 0.87 -3.01
CA MET A 117 -9.41 0.17 -1.92
C MET A 117 -8.91 -1.27 -1.78
N THR A 118 -8.69 -1.98 -2.89
CA THR A 118 -8.16 -3.35 -2.91
C THR A 118 -6.74 -3.41 -2.34
N THR A 119 -5.88 -2.46 -2.71
CA THR A 119 -4.53 -2.34 -2.16
C THR A 119 -4.55 -2.09 -0.64
N THR A 120 -5.44 -1.21 -0.19
CA THR A 120 -5.62 -0.93 1.24
C THR A 120 -6.08 -2.17 1.99
N ARG A 121 -7.05 -2.91 1.44
CA ARG A 121 -7.52 -4.18 2.03
C ARG A 121 -6.43 -5.23 2.09
N THR A 122 -5.60 -5.33 1.07
CA THR A 122 -4.44 -6.23 1.06
C THR A 122 -3.49 -5.95 2.23
N LYS A 123 -3.19 -4.68 2.49
CA LYS A 123 -2.36 -4.27 3.65
C LYS A 123 -2.99 -4.65 4.99
N GLU A 124 -4.31 -4.58 5.11
CA GLU A 124 -5.03 -5.02 6.32
C GLU A 124 -4.91 -6.53 6.53
N LEU A 125 -5.13 -7.32 5.48
CA LEU A 125 -4.99 -8.77 5.54
C LEU A 125 -3.54 -9.18 5.82
N GLN A 126 -2.56 -8.48 5.24
CA GLN A 126 -1.14 -8.72 5.50
C GLN A 126 -0.78 -8.47 6.98
N ARG A 127 -1.31 -7.42 7.60
CA ARG A 127 -1.12 -7.17 9.04
C ARG A 127 -1.69 -8.30 9.90
N MET A 128 -2.84 -8.86 9.52
CA MET A 128 -3.42 -10.01 10.22
C MET A 128 -2.55 -11.26 10.04
N LEU A 129 -2.06 -11.52 8.84
CA LEU A 129 -1.17 -12.64 8.55
C LEU A 129 0.12 -12.55 9.36
N ASN A 130 0.73 -11.37 9.44
CA ASN A 130 1.95 -11.17 10.23
C ASN A 130 1.72 -11.44 11.72
N LYS A 131 0.59 -10.98 12.29
CA LYS A 131 0.23 -11.27 13.68
C LYS A 131 0.07 -12.78 13.98
N ILE A 132 -0.44 -13.55 13.01
CA ILE A 132 -0.57 -15.01 13.16
C ILE A 132 0.82 -15.65 13.11
N LYS A 133 1.69 -15.24 12.19
CA LYS A 133 3.06 -15.75 12.09
C LYS A 133 3.88 -15.45 13.36
N GLU A 134 3.84 -14.23 13.86
CA GLU A 134 4.50 -13.84 15.10
C GLU A 134 4.08 -14.71 16.30
N ARG A 135 2.79 -15.05 16.40
CA ARG A 135 2.28 -15.95 17.46
C ARG A 135 2.71 -17.40 17.27
N ALA A 136 2.96 -17.81 16.04
CA ALA A 136 3.46 -19.14 15.72
C ALA A 136 4.99 -19.27 15.84
N GLY A 137 5.71 -18.16 16.06
CA GLY A 137 7.17 -18.13 16.13
C GLY A 137 7.85 -18.24 14.76
N GLU A 138 7.16 -17.85 13.68
CA GLU A 138 7.64 -17.88 12.28
C GLU A 138 8.26 -16.53 11.85
#